data_05190b44544a242c1ba1c20e4cc36f76
#
_entry.id   05190b44544a242c1ba1c20e4cc36f76
#
_cell.length_a   1.000
_cell.length_b   1.000
_cell.length_c   1.000
_cell.angle_alpha   90.00
_cell.angle_beta   90.00
_cell.angle_gamma   90.00
#
_symmetry.space_group_name_H-M   'P 1'
#
loop_
_entity.id
_entity.type
_entity.pdbx_description
1 polymer ?
#
loop_
_entity_poly.entity_id
_entity_poly.type
_entity_poly.pdbx_seq_one_letter_code
_entity_poly.pdbx_strand_id
1 'polypeptide(L)'
;HGDILFVVEGDPVTLFVTDVPFYRALAIGTVGDDVRVLEETLAESGFDAGGTLAVDGTFDDATLEAVVAWQESIGAPVDGVVNVGEIVVVEDPIRIATAHIGIGSDVAPGTMLVTPSTSTSVVSVQLPAEDQELEVVGDSVNEVMPNASD
;
A
#
# COMPACT_ATOMS: atom_id res chain seq x y z
N HIS A 1 -2.77 -3.87 -0.14
CA HIS A 1 -1.49 -3.72 -0.82
C HIS A 1 -1.65 -4.19 -2.26
N GLY A 2 -1.33 -3.34 -3.23
CA GLY A 2 -1.59 -3.62 -4.65
C GLY A 2 -3.04 -3.42 -5.11
N ASP A 3 -3.91 -2.89 -4.29
CA ASP A 3 -5.31 -2.63 -4.63
C ASP A 3 -5.45 -1.38 -5.52
N ILE A 4 -6.42 -1.40 -6.45
CA ILE A 4 -6.73 -0.20 -7.25
C ILE A 4 -7.35 0.86 -6.33
N LEU A 5 -6.70 2.02 -6.28
CA LEU A 5 -7.16 3.16 -5.48
C LEU A 5 -8.20 3.99 -6.24
N PHE A 6 -7.94 4.28 -7.51
CA PHE A 6 -8.84 4.97 -8.45
C PHE A 6 -8.40 4.71 -9.89
N VAL A 7 -9.20 5.19 -10.85
CA VAL A 7 -8.91 5.10 -12.28
C VAL A 7 -8.97 6.52 -12.86
N VAL A 8 -7.94 6.93 -13.60
CA VAL A 8 -7.85 8.23 -14.27
C VAL A 8 -7.70 8.01 -15.77
N GLU A 9 -8.60 8.56 -16.57
CA GLU A 9 -8.61 8.45 -18.04
C GLU A 9 -8.64 6.98 -18.57
N GLY A 10 -8.99 6.05 -17.72
CA GLY A 10 -9.03 4.61 -18.04
C GLY A 10 -7.86 3.84 -17.44
N ASP A 11 -6.84 4.51 -16.95
CA ASP A 11 -5.65 3.89 -16.37
C ASP A 11 -5.83 3.72 -14.85
N PRO A 12 -5.68 2.52 -14.32
CA PRO A 12 -5.77 2.25 -12.89
C PRO A 12 -4.53 2.77 -12.14
N VAL A 13 -4.76 3.35 -10.98
CA VAL A 13 -3.71 3.75 -10.04
C VAL A 13 -3.81 2.87 -8.81
N THR A 14 -2.72 2.19 -8.47
CA THR A 14 -2.67 1.21 -7.38
C THR A 14 -2.01 1.77 -6.13
N LEU A 15 -2.38 1.23 -4.98
CA LEU A 15 -1.85 1.61 -3.67
C LEU A 15 -0.81 0.61 -3.20
N PHE A 16 0.41 1.09 -2.95
CA PHE A 16 1.47 0.33 -2.30
C PHE A 16 1.72 0.86 -0.89
N VAL A 17 1.85 -0.05 0.08
CA VAL A 17 2.17 0.29 1.46
C VAL A 17 3.65 0.00 1.68
N THR A 18 4.47 1.02 1.66
CA THR A 18 5.93 0.93 1.79
C THR A 18 6.52 2.31 2.12
N ASP A 19 7.71 2.35 2.68
CA ASP A 19 8.52 3.56 2.88
C ASP A 19 9.45 3.85 1.70
N VAL A 20 9.48 2.96 0.69
CA VAL A 20 10.31 3.12 -0.50
C VAL A 20 9.56 3.92 -1.58
N PRO A 21 10.06 5.07 -2.00
CA PRO A 21 9.38 5.89 -3.01
C PRO A 21 9.59 5.35 -4.44
N PHE A 22 8.52 5.39 -5.23
CA PHE A 22 8.56 5.12 -6.67
C PHE A 22 8.73 6.45 -7.43
N TYR A 23 9.95 6.80 -7.79
CA TYR A 23 10.31 8.10 -8.39
C TYR A 23 10.72 8.02 -9.87
N ARG A 24 10.75 6.84 -10.44
CA ARG A 24 11.17 6.55 -11.83
C ARG A 24 10.34 5.44 -12.43
N ALA A 25 10.34 5.33 -13.74
CA ALA A 25 9.77 4.16 -14.41
C ALA A 25 10.64 2.91 -14.12
N LEU A 26 9.97 1.78 -13.87
CA LEU A 26 10.60 0.48 -13.67
C LEU A 26 10.35 -0.39 -14.89
N ALA A 27 11.42 -0.92 -15.45
CA ALA A 27 11.40 -1.76 -16.63
C ALA A 27 12.60 -2.73 -16.58
N ILE A 28 12.65 -3.66 -17.50
CA ILE A 28 13.72 -4.63 -17.60
C ILE A 28 15.11 -3.96 -17.54
N GLY A 29 15.98 -4.48 -16.70
CA GLY A 29 17.31 -3.93 -16.44
C GLY A 29 17.37 -2.85 -15.34
N THR A 30 16.23 -2.43 -14.79
CA THR A 30 16.21 -1.54 -13.61
C THR A 30 16.62 -2.31 -12.36
N VAL A 31 17.42 -1.68 -11.51
CA VAL A 31 17.87 -2.28 -10.24
C VAL A 31 17.66 -1.27 -9.10
N GLY A 32 17.10 -1.73 -7.97
CA GLY A 32 16.90 -0.91 -6.78
C GLY A 32 15.89 -1.46 -5.79
N ASP A 33 15.75 -0.76 -4.65
CA ASP A 33 14.77 -1.13 -3.62
C ASP A 33 13.33 -0.95 -4.09
N ASP A 34 13.08 -0.01 -4.99
CA ASP A 34 11.80 0.19 -5.67
C ASP A 34 11.39 -1.05 -6.49
N VAL A 35 12.35 -1.68 -7.20
CA VAL A 35 12.11 -2.93 -7.91
C VAL A 35 11.82 -4.06 -6.91
N ARG A 36 12.61 -4.18 -5.84
CA ARG A 36 12.40 -5.21 -4.82
C ARG A 36 11.00 -5.14 -4.19
N VAL A 37 10.52 -3.93 -3.87
CA VAL A 37 9.16 -3.74 -3.34
C VAL A 37 8.09 -4.11 -4.37
N LEU A 38 8.32 -3.81 -5.66
CA LEU A 38 7.43 -4.24 -6.74
C LEU A 38 7.35 -5.78 -6.81
N GLU A 39 8.49 -6.46 -6.83
CA GLU A 39 8.60 -7.92 -6.87
C GLU A 39 7.90 -8.57 -5.65
N GLU A 40 8.14 -8.03 -4.45
CA GLU A 40 7.49 -8.49 -3.23
C GLU A 40 5.96 -8.37 -3.33
N THR A 41 5.47 -7.21 -3.80
CA THR A 41 4.04 -6.99 -3.99
C THR A 41 3.42 -7.92 -5.03
N LEU A 42 4.11 -8.16 -6.14
CA LEU A 42 3.67 -9.06 -7.20
C LEU A 42 3.61 -10.51 -6.72
N ALA A 43 4.64 -10.96 -5.97
CA ALA A 43 4.69 -12.30 -5.39
C ALA A 43 3.56 -12.52 -4.36
N GLU A 44 3.36 -11.57 -3.44
CA GLU A 44 2.29 -11.62 -2.43
C GLU A 44 0.90 -11.61 -3.06
N SER A 45 0.73 -10.88 -4.17
CA SER A 45 -0.52 -10.80 -4.92
C SER A 45 -0.79 -12.01 -5.83
N GLY A 46 0.16 -12.96 -5.90
CA GLY A 46 0.00 -14.21 -6.65
C GLY A 46 0.35 -14.12 -8.15
N PHE A 47 1.07 -13.09 -8.56
CA PHE A 47 1.53 -12.93 -9.94
C PHE A 47 2.83 -13.71 -10.25
N ASP A 48 3.37 -14.43 -9.28
CA ASP A 48 4.44 -15.41 -9.47
C ASP A 48 3.87 -16.81 -9.73
N ALA A 49 3.15 -16.98 -10.82
CA ALA A 49 2.50 -18.24 -11.15
C ALA A 49 3.47 -19.40 -11.39
N GLY A 50 4.72 -19.09 -11.73
CA GLY A 50 5.77 -20.07 -11.98
C GLY A 50 6.68 -20.36 -10.80
N GLY A 51 6.64 -19.58 -9.73
CA GLY A 51 7.59 -19.62 -8.62
C GLY A 51 9.00 -19.24 -9.06
N THR A 52 9.12 -18.42 -10.10
CA THR A 52 10.40 -18.02 -10.73
C THR A 52 10.79 -16.59 -10.39
N LEU A 53 9.85 -15.80 -9.87
CA LEU A 53 10.09 -14.41 -9.48
C LEU A 53 11.02 -14.35 -8.26
N ALA A 54 12.22 -13.85 -8.46
CA ALA A 54 13.14 -13.56 -7.36
C ALA A 54 12.84 -12.17 -6.79
N VAL A 55 12.76 -12.04 -5.46
CA VAL A 55 12.64 -10.74 -4.80
C VAL A 55 14.06 -10.25 -4.46
N ASP A 56 14.78 -9.77 -5.47
CA ASP A 56 16.18 -9.37 -5.32
C ASP A 56 16.47 -7.92 -5.72
N GLY A 57 15.44 -7.22 -6.23
CA GLY A 57 15.54 -5.84 -6.67
C GLY A 57 16.15 -5.69 -8.05
N THR A 58 16.09 -6.73 -8.89
CA THR A 58 16.56 -6.71 -10.27
C THR A 58 15.42 -7.02 -11.22
N PHE A 59 14.94 -6.02 -11.95
CA PHE A 59 13.87 -6.19 -12.94
C PHE A 59 14.39 -7.03 -14.12
N ASP A 60 14.18 -8.32 -14.04
CA ASP A 60 14.57 -9.31 -15.05
C ASP A 60 13.36 -9.81 -15.87
N ASP A 61 13.54 -10.88 -16.65
CA ASP A 61 12.47 -11.45 -17.46
C ASP A 61 11.32 -12.03 -16.62
N ALA A 62 11.60 -12.58 -15.43
CA ALA A 62 10.58 -13.11 -14.54
C ALA A 62 9.76 -11.98 -13.91
N THR A 63 10.41 -10.87 -13.53
CA THR A 63 9.75 -9.65 -13.08
C THR A 63 8.87 -9.05 -14.18
N LEU A 64 9.36 -9.04 -15.43
CA LEU A 64 8.58 -8.59 -16.59
C LEU A 64 7.31 -9.43 -16.77
N GLU A 65 7.40 -10.75 -16.73
CA GLU A 65 6.25 -11.64 -16.85
C GLU A 65 5.22 -11.40 -15.74
N ALA A 66 5.67 -11.20 -14.51
CA ALA A 66 4.80 -10.88 -13.37
C ALA A 66 4.11 -9.51 -13.52
N VAL A 67 4.84 -8.49 -13.99
CA VAL A 67 4.28 -7.15 -14.28
C VAL A 67 3.23 -7.21 -15.38
N VAL A 68 3.49 -7.91 -16.47
CA VAL A 68 2.53 -8.10 -17.58
C VAL A 68 1.25 -8.78 -17.06
N ALA A 69 1.37 -9.86 -16.28
CA ALA A 69 0.22 -10.54 -15.70
C ALA A 69 -0.57 -9.63 -14.74
N TRP A 70 0.12 -8.81 -13.96
CA TRP A 70 -0.49 -7.83 -13.07
C TRP A 70 -1.25 -6.76 -13.87
N GLN A 71 -0.62 -6.14 -14.88
CA GLN A 71 -1.23 -5.14 -15.76
C GLN A 71 -2.50 -5.67 -16.42
N GLU A 72 -2.47 -6.90 -16.96
CA GLU A 72 -3.64 -7.57 -17.52
C GLU A 72 -4.78 -7.71 -16.49
N SER A 73 -4.43 -8.09 -15.25
CA SER A 73 -5.42 -8.34 -14.19
C SER A 73 -6.15 -7.07 -13.73
N ILE A 74 -5.48 -5.93 -13.73
CA ILE A 74 -6.04 -4.64 -13.32
C ILE A 74 -6.61 -3.82 -14.49
N GLY A 75 -6.45 -4.32 -15.73
CA GLY A 75 -6.91 -3.63 -16.95
C GLY A 75 -6.07 -2.40 -17.32
N ALA A 76 -4.80 -2.38 -16.90
CA ALA A 76 -3.83 -1.36 -17.31
C ALA A 76 -3.29 -1.62 -18.72
N PRO A 77 -2.63 -0.65 -19.38
CA PRO A 77 -1.84 -0.89 -20.58
C PRO A 77 -0.77 -1.97 -20.30
N VAL A 78 -0.76 -3.01 -21.14
CA VAL A 78 0.15 -4.16 -20.97
C VAL A 78 1.44 -3.89 -21.75
N ASP A 79 2.31 -3.08 -21.18
CA ASP A 79 3.58 -2.68 -21.79
C ASP A 79 4.82 -3.21 -21.04
N GLY A 80 4.60 -3.84 -19.89
CA GLY A 80 5.67 -4.38 -19.04
C GLY A 80 6.52 -3.30 -18.37
N VAL A 81 6.04 -2.07 -18.32
CA VAL A 81 6.69 -0.93 -17.66
C VAL A 81 5.78 -0.39 -16.57
N VAL A 82 6.31 -0.15 -15.39
CA VAL A 82 5.57 0.52 -14.30
C VAL A 82 5.98 1.98 -14.27
N ASN A 83 5.06 2.86 -14.68
CA ASN A 83 5.33 4.29 -14.80
C ASN A 83 5.08 5.06 -13.50
N VAL A 84 5.74 6.21 -13.36
CA VAL A 84 5.47 7.15 -12.27
C VAL A 84 4.03 7.64 -12.37
N GLY A 85 3.28 7.50 -11.27
CA GLY A 85 1.87 7.88 -11.22
C GLY A 85 0.89 6.71 -11.34
N GLU A 86 1.33 5.53 -11.76
CA GLU A 86 0.53 4.30 -11.72
C GLU A 86 0.48 3.69 -10.30
N ILE A 87 1.41 4.11 -9.44
CA ILE A 87 1.51 3.67 -8.05
C ILE A 87 1.47 4.87 -7.11
N VAL A 88 0.61 4.81 -6.11
CA VAL A 88 0.60 5.71 -4.95
C VAL A 88 1.21 4.96 -3.77
N VAL A 89 2.20 5.57 -3.14
CA VAL A 89 2.90 5.01 -1.97
C VAL A 89 2.39 5.65 -0.70
N VAL A 90 2.15 4.83 0.32
CA VAL A 90 1.86 5.25 1.69
C VAL A 90 2.69 4.41 2.67
N GLU A 91 3.15 5.01 3.76
CA GLU A 91 3.96 4.31 4.77
C GLU A 91 3.12 3.34 5.61
N ASP A 92 1.89 3.72 5.90
CA ASP A 92 0.95 2.92 6.70
C ASP A 92 -0.31 2.56 5.90
N PRO A 93 -0.94 1.41 6.20
CA PRO A 93 -2.23 1.07 5.62
C PRO A 93 -3.27 2.16 5.89
N ILE A 94 -3.90 2.65 4.83
CA ILE A 94 -4.93 3.68 4.91
C ILE A 94 -6.31 3.09 4.67
N ARG A 95 -7.32 3.77 5.23
CA ARG A 95 -8.72 3.57 4.88
C ARG A 95 -9.21 4.82 4.15
N ILE A 96 -9.93 4.64 3.07
CA ILE A 96 -10.58 5.77 2.39
C ILE A 96 -11.79 6.21 3.23
N ALA A 97 -11.71 7.40 3.81
CA ALA A 97 -12.80 7.97 4.60
C ALA A 97 -13.85 8.65 3.71
N THR A 98 -13.38 9.35 2.67
CA THR A 98 -14.26 10.09 1.76
C THR A 98 -13.68 10.09 0.35
N ALA A 99 -14.49 9.79 -0.64
CA ALA A 99 -14.22 10.09 -2.05
C ALA A 99 -14.88 11.42 -2.40
N HIS A 100 -14.09 12.37 -2.91
CA HIS A 100 -14.56 13.73 -3.23
C HIS A 100 -15.07 13.86 -4.66
N ILE A 101 -14.80 12.87 -5.49
CA ILE A 101 -15.19 12.83 -6.90
C ILE A 101 -16.00 11.59 -7.19
N GLY A 102 -16.92 11.70 -8.14
CA GLY A 102 -17.69 10.59 -8.67
C GLY A 102 -17.10 10.04 -9.97
N ILE A 103 -17.62 8.90 -10.41
CA ILE A 103 -17.27 8.31 -11.71
C ILE A 103 -17.61 9.30 -12.82
N GLY A 104 -16.68 9.55 -13.74
CA GLY A 104 -16.84 10.46 -14.86
C GLY A 104 -16.67 11.94 -14.52
N SER A 105 -16.15 12.28 -13.34
CA SER A 105 -15.80 13.65 -12.99
C SER A 105 -14.51 14.07 -13.67
N ASP A 106 -14.48 15.31 -14.18
CA ASP A 106 -13.24 15.93 -14.66
C ASP A 106 -12.32 16.22 -13.46
N VAL A 107 -11.05 15.87 -13.59
CA VAL A 107 -10.02 16.14 -12.60
C VAL A 107 -8.90 16.98 -13.18
N ALA A 108 -8.42 17.94 -12.39
CA ALA A 108 -7.30 18.80 -12.74
C ALA A 108 -6.13 18.55 -11.78
N PRO A 109 -4.90 18.87 -12.17
CA PRO A 109 -3.76 18.81 -11.24
C PRO A 109 -4.05 19.58 -9.95
N GLY A 110 -3.85 18.92 -8.80
CA GLY A 110 -4.16 19.47 -7.49
C GLY A 110 -5.58 19.21 -6.97
N THR A 111 -6.43 18.52 -7.73
CA THR A 111 -7.76 18.09 -7.23
C THR A 111 -7.61 17.02 -6.17
N MET A 112 -8.27 17.20 -5.02
CA MET A 112 -8.32 16.20 -3.97
C MET A 112 -9.30 15.08 -4.39
N LEU A 113 -8.80 13.89 -4.63
CA LEU A 113 -9.60 12.76 -5.09
C LEU A 113 -10.22 12.00 -3.91
N VAL A 114 -9.42 11.70 -2.89
CA VAL A 114 -9.81 10.95 -1.71
C VAL A 114 -9.22 11.57 -0.45
N THR A 115 -9.90 11.41 0.67
CA THR A 115 -9.33 11.70 2.00
C THR A 115 -9.10 10.37 2.71
N PRO A 116 -7.84 10.05 3.03
CA PRO A 116 -7.54 8.88 3.84
C PRO A 116 -7.88 9.12 5.31
N SER A 117 -8.22 8.09 6.05
CA SER A 117 -8.14 8.04 7.50
C SER A 117 -7.11 7.00 7.90
N THR A 118 -6.20 7.37 8.78
CA THR A 118 -5.31 6.41 9.44
C THR A 118 -6.08 5.77 10.58
N SER A 119 -6.09 4.44 10.67
CA SER A 119 -6.68 3.73 11.80
C SER A 119 -5.66 3.62 12.95
N THR A 120 -5.17 4.75 13.45
CA THR A 120 -4.44 4.76 14.71
C THR A 120 -5.49 4.72 15.81
N SER A 121 -5.71 3.53 16.39
CA SER A 121 -6.53 3.41 17.60
C SER A 121 -5.74 4.00 18.75
N VAL A 122 -6.12 5.19 19.19
CA VAL A 122 -5.60 5.77 20.42
C VAL A 122 -6.43 5.21 21.57
N VAL A 123 -5.85 4.33 22.37
CA VAL A 123 -6.44 3.92 23.64
C VAL A 123 -6.10 4.99 24.67
N SER A 124 -7.10 5.79 25.06
CA SER A 124 -6.96 6.75 26.16
C SER A 124 -7.34 6.08 27.46
N VAL A 125 -6.36 5.81 28.30
CA VAL A 125 -6.58 5.31 29.67
C VAL A 125 -6.53 6.49 30.63
N GLN A 126 -7.62 6.74 31.33
CA GLN A 126 -7.67 7.72 32.42
C GLN A 126 -7.31 7.00 33.73
N LEU A 127 -6.12 7.23 34.23
CA LEU A 127 -5.69 6.74 35.52
C LEU A 127 -6.08 7.73 36.62
N PRO A 128 -6.53 7.28 37.79
CA PRO A 128 -6.66 8.11 38.98
C PRO A 128 -5.32 8.78 39.31
N ALA A 129 -5.37 9.98 39.89
CA ALA A 129 -4.15 10.77 40.17
C ALA A 129 -3.14 10.07 41.10
N GLU A 130 -3.60 9.16 41.91
CA GLU A 130 -2.81 8.33 42.84
C GLU A 130 -2.00 7.23 42.15
N ASP A 131 -2.38 6.83 40.90
CA ASP A 131 -1.70 5.77 40.13
C ASP A 131 -0.79 6.36 39.04
N GLN A 132 -0.73 7.68 38.88
CA GLN A 132 0.06 8.32 37.82
C GLN A 132 1.60 8.22 37.99
N GLU A 133 2.09 7.86 39.19
CA GLU A 133 3.52 7.67 39.44
C GLU A 133 4.08 6.32 38.96
N LEU A 134 3.20 5.40 38.51
CA LEU A 134 3.58 4.04 38.13
C LEU A 134 3.81 3.83 36.63
N GLU A 135 3.50 4.83 35.79
CA GLU A 135 3.68 4.72 34.35
C GLU A 135 5.07 5.15 33.89
N VAL A 136 5.88 4.19 33.48
CA VAL A 136 7.09 4.43 32.72
C VAL A 136 6.76 4.17 31.25
N VAL A 137 7.07 5.13 30.38
CA VAL A 137 6.88 4.99 28.94
C VAL A 137 7.62 3.76 28.43
N GLY A 138 6.88 2.74 27.97
CA GLY A 138 7.41 1.50 27.44
C GLY A 138 7.06 0.23 28.23
N ASP A 139 6.32 0.33 29.33
CA ASP A 139 5.84 -0.85 30.03
C ASP A 139 4.67 -1.53 29.26
N SER A 140 4.73 -2.87 29.18
CA SER A 140 3.67 -3.66 28.56
C SER A 140 2.46 -3.75 29.49
N VAL A 141 1.33 -3.23 29.04
CA VAL A 141 0.03 -3.33 29.74
C VAL A 141 -0.61 -4.67 29.39
N ASN A 142 -0.79 -5.55 30.36
CA ASN A 142 -1.61 -6.76 30.23
C ASN A 142 -3.08 -6.39 30.50
N GLU A 143 -3.89 -6.43 29.44
CA GLU A 143 -5.33 -6.26 29.56
C GLU A 143 -5.95 -7.53 30.19
N VAL A 144 -6.44 -7.42 31.42
CA VAL A 144 -7.25 -8.46 32.06
C VAL A 144 -8.70 -8.14 31.75
N MET A 145 -9.29 -8.86 30.81
CA MET A 145 -10.73 -8.79 30.57
C MET A 145 -11.48 -9.37 31.78
N PRO A 146 -12.44 -8.64 32.38
CA PRO A 146 -13.31 -9.23 33.39
C PRO A 146 -14.17 -10.31 32.74
N ASN A 147 -14.14 -11.51 33.30
CA ASN A 147 -15.04 -12.61 32.92
C ASN A 147 -16.49 -12.10 33.06
N ALA A 148 -17.21 -12.08 31.94
CA ALA A 148 -18.66 -11.98 31.94
C ALA A 148 -19.20 -13.31 32.50
N SER A 149 -19.50 -13.32 33.78
CA SER A 149 -20.29 -14.37 34.44
C SER A 149 -21.65 -13.80 34.73
N ASP A 150 -22.65 -14.40 34.07
CA ASP A 150 -24.11 -14.37 34.31
C ASP A 150 -24.82 -13.02 34.35
#